data_4ebec9532c1f43ae5b21c04f2393efd1
#
_entry.id   4ebec9532c1f43ae5b21c04f2393efd1
#
_cell.length_a   1.000
_cell.length_b   1.000
_cell.length_c   1.000
_cell.angle_alpha   90.00
_cell.angle_beta   90.00
_cell.angle_gamma   90.00
#
_symmetry.space_group_name_H-M   'P 1'
#
loop_
_entity.id
_entity.type
_entity.pdbx_description
1 polymer ?
#
loop_
_entity_poly.entity_id
_entity_poly.type
_entity_poly.pdbx_seq_one_letter_code
_entity_poly.pdbx_strand_id
1 'polypeptide(L)'
;MNKKDSSFYLIKGYPGLTNMAKYIMPYIPTSKVYVEPFAGLGRTVELRHDKIILNDMSDYAINYLKNEYGEYSETCEFPVIITQEDFKECILRWDSEETFFLIDPPWRKNIYKNNEKPFSNKTPIQYYDMLLNHILPNVKGNWILCVDRDEHEIGKRVSKSIYNNLVIQHPTVKLFGKSVAVRLCSNKEFKIE
;
A
#
# COMPACT_ATOMS: atom_id res chain seq x y z
N MET A 1 -17.72 -12.25 13.44
CA MET A 1 -17.23 -11.36 12.38
C MET A 1 -18.29 -10.32 12.08
N ASN A 2 -18.18 -9.12 12.67
CA ASN A 2 -19.12 -8.04 12.40
C ASN A 2 -18.87 -7.52 10.98
N LYS A 3 -19.95 -7.46 10.18
CA LYS A 3 -19.92 -6.77 8.89
C LYS A 3 -19.47 -5.34 9.12
N LYS A 4 -18.21 -5.00 8.75
CA LYS A 4 -17.76 -3.61 8.69
C LYS A 4 -18.74 -2.85 7.79
N ASP A 5 -19.36 -1.85 8.39
CA ASP A 5 -20.44 -1.07 7.78
C ASP A 5 -19.96 -0.47 6.44
N SER A 6 -20.73 -0.68 5.38
CA SER A 6 -20.39 -0.21 4.02
C SER A 6 -20.36 1.32 3.87
N SER A 7 -20.74 2.06 4.91
CA SER A 7 -20.69 3.53 4.96
C SER A 7 -19.25 4.08 4.97
N PHE A 8 -18.24 3.27 5.33
CA PHE A 8 -16.83 3.65 5.34
C PHE A 8 -16.20 3.89 3.96
N TYR A 9 -16.88 3.50 2.89
CA TYR A 9 -16.38 3.69 1.51
C TYR A 9 -16.39 5.15 1.03
N LEU A 10 -16.83 6.10 1.84
CA LEU A 10 -17.05 7.49 1.46
C LEU A 10 -16.31 8.51 2.32
N ILE A 11 -15.10 8.21 2.81
CA ILE A 11 -14.22 9.29 3.24
C ILE A 11 -13.76 10.01 1.97
N LYS A 12 -14.59 10.98 1.53
CA LYS A 12 -14.31 11.82 0.37
C LYS A 12 -12.93 12.45 0.54
N GLY A 13 -12.00 12.04 -0.31
CA GLY A 13 -10.76 12.77 -0.52
C GLY A 13 -9.49 12.15 0.07
N TYR A 14 -9.55 10.99 0.74
CA TYR A 14 -8.32 10.31 1.11
C TYR A 14 -7.94 9.30 0.02
N PRO A 15 -6.74 9.45 -0.58
CA PRO A 15 -6.26 8.51 -1.59
C PRO A 15 -5.85 7.19 -0.95
N GLY A 16 -5.95 6.11 -1.69
CA GLY A 16 -5.52 4.79 -1.28
C GLY A 16 -6.26 3.73 -2.08
N LEU A 17 -5.92 2.48 -1.85
CA LEU A 17 -6.49 1.32 -2.54
C LEU A 17 -7.97 1.04 -2.17
N THR A 18 -8.68 2.00 -1.61
CA THR A 18 -10.01 1.84 -1.02
C THR A 18 -10.99 1.03 -1.90
N ASN A 19 -11.01 1.29 -3.21
CA ASN A 19 -11.90 0.59 -4.15
C ASN A 19 -11.27 -0.67 -4.73
N MET A 20 -9.96 -0.84 -4.59
CA MET A 20 -9.21 -1.94 -5.20
C MET A 20 -8.73 -2.97 -4.16
N ALA A 21 -8.75 -2.64 -2.85
CA ALA A 21 -8.21 -3.48 -1.79
C ALA A 21 -8.68 -4.93 -1.90
N LYS A 22 -9.99 -5.17 -1.96
CA LYS A 22 -10.57 -6.53 -2.04
C LYS A 22 -10.13 -7.35 -3.27
N TYR A 23 -9.64 -6.69 -4.32
CA TYR A 23 -9.15 -7.35 -5.53
C TYR A 23 -7.64 -7.58 -5.48
N ILE A 24 -6.94 -6.89 -4.58
CA ILE A 24 -5.50 -7.01 -4.37
C ILE A 24 -5.21 -8.04 -3.26
N MET A 25 -6.04 -8.05 -2.21
CA MET A 25 -5.88 -8.92 -1.05
C MET A 25 -5.62 -10.40 -1.38
N PRO A 26 -6.27 -11.01 -2.39
CA PRO A 26 -5.99 -12.41 -2.77
C PRO A 26 -4.55 -12.67 -3.24
N TYR A 27 -3.79 -11.62 -3.58
CA TYR A 27 -2.39 -11.73 -4.01
C TYR A 27 -1.39 -11.39 -2.90
N ILE A 28 -1.88 -11.04 -1.70
CA ILE A 28 -1.05 -10.77 -0.52
C ILE A 28 -0.83 -12.10 0.19
N PRO A 29 0.39 -12.66 0.21
CA PRO A 29 0.64 -13.92 0.90
C PRO A 29 0.61 -13.75 2.41
N THR A 30 0.27 -14.79 3.14
CA THR A 30 0.49 -14.86 4.58
C THR A 30 1.98 -14.76 4.87
N SER A 31 2.37 -13.98 5.86
CA SER A 31 3.76 -13.73 6.23
C SER A 31 3.92 -13.58 7.73
N LYS A 32 5.13 -13.79 8.26
CA LYS A 32 5.41 -13.52 9.67
C LYS A 32 5.34 -12.02 9.97
N VAL A 33 5.86 -11.19 9.08
CA VAL A 33 5.80 -9.75 9.20
C VAL A 33 5.17 -9.15 7.95
N TYR A 34 4.07 -8.43 8.12
CA TYR A 34 3.39 -7.67 7.07
C TYR A 34 3.62 -6.18 7.27
N VAL A 35 4.05 -5.47 6.24
CA VAL A 35 4.41 -4.06 6.34
C VAL A 35 3.76 -3.25 5.22
N GLU A 36 3.06 -2.19 5.58
CA GLU A 36 2.59 -1.14 4.65
C GLU A 36 3.35 0.17 4.93
N PRO A 37 4.40 0.50 4.16
CA PRO A 37 5.16 1.76 4.34
C PRO A 37 4.37 3.02 4.00
N PHE A 38 3.25 2.88 3.30
CA PHE A 38 2.27 3.91 2.93
C PHE A 38 0.86 3.38 3.24
N ALA A 39 0.56 3.19 4.52
CA ALA A 39 -0.64 2.46 4.93
C ALA A 39 -1.95 3.21 4.63
N GLY A 40 -1.91 4.55 4.58
CA GLY A 40 -3.12 5.32 4.43
C GLY A 40 -4.15 4.96 5.49
N LEU A 41 -5.27 4.37 5.07
CA LEU A 41 -6.34 3.92 5.98
C LEU A 41 -6.29 2.40 6.26
N GLY A 42 -5.23 1.70 5.91
CA GLY A 42 -5.05 0.27 6.19
C GLY A 42 -6.14 -0.62 5.58
N ARG A 43 -6.58 -0.35 4.35
CA ARG A 43 -7.72 -1.05 3.72
C ARG A 43 -7.41 -2.46 3.27
N THR A 44 -6.14 -2.80 3.13
CA THR A 44 -5.62 -4.11 2.72
C THR A 44 -5.22 -4.99 3.90
N VAL A 45 -5.35 -4.49 5.12
CA VAL A 45 -4.94 -5.20 6.33
C VAL A 45 -5.90 -6.35 6.65
N GLU A 46 -5.34 -7.54 6.80
CA GLU A 46 -6.00 -8.73 7.34
C GLU A 46 -5.23 -9.23 8.55
N LEU A 47 -5.94 -9.60 9.62
CA LEU A 47 -5.36 -10.15 10.85
C LEU A 47 -5.03 -11.64 10.67
N ARG A 48 -4.09 -11.93 9.75
CA ARG A 48 -3.60 -13.29 9.44
C ARG A 48 -2.08 -13.38 9.37
N HIS A 49 -1.40 -12.29 9.76
CA HIS A 49 0.05 -12.20 9.84
C HIS A 49 0.47 -12.20 11.30
N ASP A 50 1.61 -12.81 11.64
CA ASP A 50 2.07 -12.87 13.04
C ASP A 50 2.38 -11.46 13.59
N LYS A 51 2.74 -10.52 12.74
CA LYS A 51 2.96 -9.11 13.07
C LYS A 51 2.61 -8.20 11.89
N ILE A 52 1.94 -7.08 12.17
CA ILE A 52 1.51 -6.10 11.18
C ILE A 52 2.10 -4.73 11.53
N ILE A 53 2.77 -4.11 10.56
CA ILE A 53 3.32 -2.76 10.68
C ILE A 53 2.60 -1.84 9.68
N LEU A 54 1.97 -0.79 10.20
CA LEU A 54 1.26 0.22 9.41
C LEU A 54 1.97 1.55 9.59
N ASN A 55 2.64 2.02 8.55
CA ASN A 55 3.36 3.29 8.54
C ASN A 55 2.69 4.29 7.61
N ASP A 56 2.58 5.53 8.03
CA ASP A 56 2.21 6.66 7.16
C ASP A 56 2.81 7.96 7.71
N MET A 57 3.05 8.94 6.85
CA MET A 57 3.54 10.25 7.27
C MET A 57 2.40 11.20 7.67
N SER A 58 1.15 10.89 7.31
CA SER A 58 -0.02 11.71 7.55
C SER A 58 -0.52 11.57 9.00
N ASP A 59 -0.60 12.68 9.73
CA ASP A 59 -1.24 12.71 11.06
C ASP A 59 -2.68 12.19 11.01
N TYR A 60 -3.40 12.51 9.93
CA TYR A 60 -4.75 11.99 9.73
C TYR A 60 -4.78 10.48 9.60
N ALA A 61 -3.91 9.91 8.77
CA ALA A 61 -3.81 8.46 8.60
C ALA A 61 -3.42 7.78 9.91
N ILE A 62 -2.42 8.28 10.59
CA ILE A 62 -1.95 7.76 11.88
C ILE A 62 -3.06 7.79 12.95
N ASN A 63 -3.79 8.89 13.08
CA ASN A 63 -4.90 8.98 14.03
C ASN A 63 -6.02 7.99 13.66
N TYR A 64 -6.34 7.85 12.37
CA TYR A 64 -7.30 6.86 11.91
C TYR A 64 -6.86 5.43 12.25
N LEU A 65 -5.61 5.07 11.91
CA LEU A 65 -5.06 3.74 12.17
C LEU A 65 -5.04 3.41 13.67
N LYS A 66 -4.66 4.36 14.53
CA LYS A 66 -4.70 4.20 15.98
C LYS A 66 -6.12 3.96 16.51
N ASN A 67 -7.11 4.63 15.95
CA ASN A 67 -8.51 4.42 16.34
C ASN A 67 -9.07 3.08 15.85
N GLU A 68 -8.67 2.63 14.66
CA GLU A 68 -9.16 1.39 14.05
C GLU A 68 -8.44 0.15 14.59
N TYR A 69 -7.12 0.25 14.83
CA TYR A 69 -6.26 -0.89 15.17
C TYR A 69 -5.57 -0.76 16.53
N GLY A 70 -5.79 0.30 17.29
CA GLY A 70 -5.09 0.55 18.56
C GLY A 70 -5.38 -0.48 19.66
N GLU A 71 -6.45 -1.25 19.53
CA GLU A 71 -6.75 -2.36 20.43
C GLU A 71 -5.85 -3.59 20.19
N TYR A 72 -5.23 -3.70 19.01
CA TYR A 72 -4.31 -4.78 18.64
C TYR A 72 -2.87 -4.40 19.01
N SER A 73 -2.60 -4.25 20.30
CA SER A 73 -1.26 -3.93 20.81
C SER A 73 -0.30 -5.12 20.66
N GLU A 74 0.98 -4.91 20.98
CA GLU A 74 2.02 -5.94 20.92
C GLU A 74 1.71 -7.20 21.78
N THR A 75 0.76 -7.13 22.69
CA THR A 75 0.33 -8.24 23.55
C THR A 75 -0.77 -9.10 22.92
N CYS A 76 -1.33 -8.71 21.78
CA CYS A 76 -2.36 -9.47 21.07
C CYS A 76 -1.74 -10.59 20.24
N GLU A 77 -2.57 -11.58 19.87
CA GLU A 77 -2.19 -12.70 18.98
C GLU A 77 -1.67 -12.19 17.62
N PHE A 78 -2.26 -11.10 17.11
CA PHE A 78 -1.89 -10.45 15.85
C PHE A 78 -1.54 -8.97 16.12
N PRO A 79 -0.32 -8.68 16.63
CA PRO A 79 0.04 -7.33 17.00
C PRO A 79 0.12 -6.40 15.81
N VAL A 80 -0.53 -5.21 15.94
CA VAL A 80 -0.47 -4.13 14.97
C VAL A 80 0.37 -2.99 15.55
N ILE A 81 1.47 -2.69 14.89
CA ILE A 81 2.38 -1.59 15.24
C ILE A 81 2.14 -0.45 14.26
N ILE A 82 1.82 0.72 14.77
CA ILE A 82 1.57 1.92 13.95
C ILE A 82 2.77 2.86 14.13
N THR A 83 3.41 3.22 13.01
CA THR A 83 4.59 4.08 12.98
C THR A 83 4.34 5.32 12.11
N GLN A 84 5.10 6.39 12.39
CA GLN A 84 5.06 7.63 11.63
C GLN A 84 6.48 8.04 11.29
N GLU A 85 7.04 7.41 10.27
CA GLU A 85 8.41 7.60 9.83
C GLU A 85 8.52 7.66 8.31
N ASP A 86 9.66 8.12 7.77
CA ASP A 86 9.90 8.05 6.33
C ASP A 86 9.81 6.60 5.85
N PHE A 87 9.15 6.38 4.72
CA PHE A 87 8.92 5.04 4.15
C PHE A 87 10.21 4.25 3.95
N LYS A 88 11.32 4.93 3.63
CA LYS A 88 12.62 4.29 3.47
C LYS A 88 13.13 3.72 4.80
N GLU A 89 13.01 4.52 5.87
CA GLU A 89 13.38 4.07 7.22
C GLU A 89 12.51 2.90 7.67
N CYS A 90 11.20 2.97 7.38
CA CYS A 90 10.27 1.88 7.64
C CYS A 90 10.69 0.60 6.90
N ILE A 91 10.93 0.66 5.58
CA ILE A 91 11.36 -0.49 4.79
C ILE A 91 12.67 -1.06 5.35
N LEU A 92 13.69 -0.23 5.57
CA LEU A 92 14.99 -0.70 6.06
C LEU A 92 14.92 -1.33 7.45
N ARG A 93 14.07 -0.80 8.33
CA ARG A 93 13.88 -1.31 9.70
C ARG A 93 13.28 -2.71 9.74
N TRP A 94 12.30 -2.95 8.85
CA TRP A 94 11.50 -4.17 8.88
C TRP A 94 11.90 -5.19 7.80
N ASP A 95 12.97 -4.92 7.04
CA ASP A 95 13.44 -5.81 5.99
C ASP A 95 14.04 -7.10 6.53
N SER A 96 13.42 -8.22 6.18
CA SER A 96 13.90 -9.57 6.43
C SER A 96 13.32 -10.54 5.40
N GLU A 97 13.85 -11.76 5.32
CA GLU A 97 13.32 -12.82 4.43
C GLU A 97 11.89 -13.24 4.81
N GLU A 98 11.46 -12.98 6.05
CA GLU A 98 10.13 -13.30 6.58
C GLU A 98 9.12 -12.17 6.40
N THR A 99 9.57 -11.03 5.85
CA THR A 99 8.74 -9.83 5.66
C THR A 99 8.09 -9.82 4.29
N PHE A 100 6.83 -9.41 4.28
CA PHE A 100 6.12 -9.03 3.08
C PHE A 100 5.74 -7.55 3.13
N PHE A 101 6.06 -6.81 2.08
CA PHE A 101 5.73 -5.40 1.94
C PHE A 101 4.62 -5.19 0.91
N LEU A 102 3.54 -4.51 1.29
CA LEU A 102 2.60 -3.90 0.36
C LEU A 102 2.89 -2.41 0.26
N ILE A 103 3.31 -1.95 -0.91
CA ILE A 103 3.85 -0.61 -1.14
C ILE A 103 2.92 0.13 -2.09
N ASP A 104 2.16 1.11 -1.58
CA ASP A 104 1.20 1.93 -2.33
C ASP A 104 1.54 3.42 -2.21
N PRO A 105 2.64 3.87 -2.85
CA PRO A 105 3.06 5.26 -2.74
C PRO A 105 2.08 6.21 -3.46
N PRO A 106 2.08 7.51 -3.15
CA PRO A 106 1.19 8.47 -3.79
C PRO A 106 1.33 8.49 -5.32
N TRP A 107 0.24 8.26 -6.04
CA TRP A 107 0.24 8.17 -7.51
C TRP A 107 0.14 9.51 -8.22
N ARG A 108 -0.41 10.55 -7.55
CA ARG A 108 -0.70 11.86 -8.16
C ARG A 108 -0.33 13.01 -7.23
N LYS A 109 0.12 14.12 -7.80
CA LYS A 109 0.49 15.34 -7.07
C LYS A 109 -0.63 15.97 -6.23
N ASN A 110 -1.90 15.80 -6.61
CA ASN A 110 -3.03 16.58 -6.10
C ASN A 110 -4.10 15.73 -5.41
N ILE A 111 -3.71 14.62 -4.79
CA ILE A 111 -4.66 13.73 -4.15
C ILE A 111 -5.13 14.29 -2.81
N TYR A 112 -4.28 15.07 -2.14
CA TYR A 112 -4.57 15.65 -0.83
C TYR A 112 -5.33 16.97 -0.99
N LYS A 113 -6.68 16.91 -0.99
CA LYS A 113 -7.55 18.08 -1.11
C LYS A 113 -7.73 18.89 0.18
N ASN A 114 -7.28 18.39 1.30
CA ASN A 114 -7.60 18.93 2.63
C ASN A 114 -6.47 19.78 3.24
N ASN A 115 -5.82 20.67 2.47
CA ASN A 115 -4.80 21.60 3.00
C ASN A 115 -3.59 20.95 3.72
N GLU A 116 -3.50 19.63 3.74
CA GLU A 116 -2.31 18.95 4.23
C GLU A 116 -1.18 19.23 3.23
N LYS A 117 -0.11 19.85 3.71
CA LYS A 117 1.09 20.02 2.90
C LYS A 117 1.54 18.65 2.43
N PRO A 118 1.92 18.49 1.16
CA PRO A 118 2.50 17.22 0.72
C PRO A 118 3.65 16.87 1.64
N PHE A 119 3.60 15.67 2.25
CA PHE A 119 4.56 15.22 3.29
C PHE A 119 6.00 15.17 2.80
N SER A 120 6.22 15.34 1.52
CA SER A 120 7.57 15.53 0.97
C SER A 120 7.52 16.42 -0.27
N ASN A 121 8.64 17.07 -0.54
CA ASN A 121 8.84 17.80 -1.80
C ASN A 121 8.98 16.87 -3.02
N LYS A 122 8.83 15.55 -2.84
CA LYS A 122 8.99 14.56 -3.91
C LYS A 122 7.75 14.49 -4.80
N THR A 123 7.98 14.35 -6.09
CA THR A 123 6.92 14.01 -7.05
C THR A 123 6.65 12.49 -7.02
N PRO A 124 5.47 12.02 -7.47
CA PRO A 124 5.21 10.60 -7.60
C PRO A 124 6.31 9.84 -8.35
N ILE A 125 6.83 10.40 -9.44
CA ILE A 125 7.93 9.79 -10.21
C ILE A 125 9.18 9.58 -9.34
N GLN A 126 9.53 10.55 -8.50
CA GLN A 126 10.70 10.44 -7.60
C GLN A 126 10.53 9.34 -6.55
N TYR A 127 9.31 9.09 -6.04
CA TYR A 127 9.05 7.94 -5.17
C TYR A 127 9.32 6.63 -5.90
N TYR A 128 8.78 6.47 -7.11
CA TYR A 128 8.95 5.23 -7.88
C TYR A 128 10.40 5.02 -8.34
N ASP A 129 11.10 6.07 -8.76
CA ASP A 129 12.52 5.99 -9.10
C ASP A 129 13.34 5.52 -7.90
N MET A 130 13.09 6.10 -6.72
CA MET A 130 13.77 5.71 -5.49
C MET A 130 13.46 4.26 -5.10
N LEU A 131 12.19 3.87 -5.14
CA LEU A 131 11.77 2.51 -4.82
C LEU A 131 12.40 1.50 -5.79
N LEU A 132 12.17 1.66 -7.09
CA LEU A 132 12.55 0.66 -8.09
C LEU A 132 14.07 0.55 -8.34
N ASN A 133 14.79 1.67 -8.22
CA ASN A 133 16.21 1.72 -8.59
C ASN A 133 17.16 1.65 -7.40
N HIS A 134 16.70 2.02 -6.19
CA HIS A 134 17.59 2.15 -5.04
C HIS A 134 17.20 1.31 -3.84
N ILE A 135 15.90 1.10 -3.57
CA ILE A 135 15.44 0.41 -2.37
C ILE A 135 15.11 -1.06 -2.68
N LEU A 136 14.10 -1.29 -3.52
CA LEU A 136 13.55 -2.63 -3.77
C LEU A 136 14.54 -3.66 -4.33
N PRO A 137 15.57 -3.28 -5.14
CA PRO A 137 16.59 -4.24 -5.56
C PRO A 137 17.41 -4.85 -4.42
N ASN A 138 17.43 -4.19 -3.25
CA ASN A 138 18.22 -4.61 -2.09
C ASN A 138 17.37 -5.17 -0.95
N VAL A 139 16.03 -5.18 -1.09
CA VAL A 139 15.11 -5.72 -0.09
C VAL A 139 15.13 -7.24 -0.11
N LYS A 140 15.32 -7.86 1.06
CA LYS A 140 15.33 -9.31 1.26
C LYS A 140 13.93 -9.90 1.25
N GLY A 141 12.98 -9.15 1.80
CA GLY A 141 11.57 -9.54 1.89
C GLY A 141 10.88 -9.61 0.53
N ASN A 142 9.71 -10.22 0.53
CA ASN A 142 8.82 -10.20 -0.63
C ASN A 142 8.04 -8.90 -0.66
N TRP A 143 7.73 -8.40 -1.85
CA TRP A 143 7.00 -7.15 -1.96
C TRP A 143 6.07 -7.10 -3.17
N ILE A 144 4.98 -6.35 -3.01
CA ILE A 144 4.12 -5.88 -4.09
C ILE A 144 4.11 -4.36 -4.07
N LEU A 145 4.45 -3.75 -5.20
CA LEU A 145 4.35 -2.32 -5.46
C LEU A 145 3.10 -2.04 -6.29
N CYS A 146 2.22 -1.19 -5.76
CA CYS A 146 1.01 -0.75 -6.43
C CYS A 146 1.28 0.48 -7.29
N VAL A 147 0.80 0.48 -8.53
CA VAL A 147 1.03 1.55 -9.51
C VAL A 147 -0.25 1.86 -10.25
N ASP A 148 -0.51 3.14 -10.51
CA ASP A 148 -1.60 3.53 -11.40
C ASP A 148 -1.37 2.98 -12.82
N ARG A 149 -2.46 2.72 -13.54
CA ARG A 149 -2.39 2.06 -14.85
C ARG A 149 -1.89 3.00 -15.95
N ASP A 150 -0.94 2.49 -16.71
CA ASP A 150 -0.53 2.66 -18.11
C ASP A 150 -0.50 4.02 -18.80
N GLU A 151 -1.28 4.99 -18.44
CA GLU A 151 -1.31 6.26 -19.19
C GLU A 151 -0.22 7.24 -18.75
N HIS A 152 0.37 6.98 -17.60
CA HIS A 152 1.44 7.79 -17.02
C HIS A 152 2.81 7.14 -17.21
N GLU A 153 3.82 7.98 -17.27
CA GLU A 153 5.22 7.57 -17.41
C GLU A 153 5.64 6.47 -16.42
N ILE A 154 5.11 6.52 -15.20
CA ILE A 154 5.38 5.53 -14.15
C ILE A 154 4.90 4.13 -14.57
N GLY A 155 3.64 3.99 -15.00
CA GLY A 155 3.10 2.70 -15.44
C GLY A 155 3.88 2.11 -16.60
N LYS A 156 4.33 2.95 -17.54
CA LYS A 156 5.18 2.53 -18.66
C LYS A 156 6.55 2.06 -18.23
N ARG A 157 7.16 2.69 -17.22
CA ARG A 157 8.46 2.28 -16.67
C ARG A 157 8.35 0.96 -15.95
N VAL A 158 7.34 0.81 -15.08
CA VAL A 158 7.10 -0.42 -14.31
C VAL A 158 6.76 -1.58 -15.23
N SER A 159 5.94 -1.38 -16.27
CA SER A 159 5.59 -2.43 -17.23
C SER A 159 6.79 -2.99 -18.02
N LYS A 160 7.87 -2.22 -18.10
CA LYS A 160 9.15 -2.61 -18.75
C LYS A 160 10.20 -3.08 -17.75
N SER A 161 9.88 -3.12 -16.45
CA SER A 161 10.81 -3.60 -15.43
C SER A 161 11.03 -5.11 -15.53
N ILE A 162 12.11 -5.58 -14.92
CA ILE A 162 12.44 -7.01 -14.83
C ILE A 162 11.52 -7.77 -13.85
N TYR A 163 10.68 -7.06 -13.13
CA TYR A 163 9.80 -7.63 -12.11
C TYR A 163 8.51 -8.18 -12.72
N ASN A 164 7.87 -9.09 -12.01
CA ASN A 164 6.56 -9.62 -12.38
C ASN A 164 5.50 -8.52 -12.34
N ASN A 165 4.63 -8.49 -13.33
CA ASN A 165 3.59 -7.48 -13.46
C ASN A 165 2.22 -8.11 -13.64
N LEU A 166 1.23 -7.60 -12.90
CA LEU A 166 -0.18 -8.00 -12.99
C LEU A 166 -1.05 -6.74 -13.03
N VAL A 167 -2.04 -6.70 -13.91
CA VAL A 167 -3.03 -5.62 -13.97
C VAL A 167 -4.38 -6.12 -13.48
N ILE A 168 -4.86 -5.54 -12.39
CA ILE A 168 -6.16 -5.83 -11.79
C ILE A 168 -7.13 -4.73 -12.21
N GLN A 169 -8.29 -5.11 -12.78
CA GLN A 169 -9.35 -4.20 -13.18
C GLN A 169 -10.54 -4.31 -12.23
N HIS A 170 -11.09 -3.16 -11.83
CA HIS A 170 -12.36 -3.16 -11.12
C HIS A 170 -13.48 -3.55 -12.09
N PRO A 171 -14.32 -4.56 -11.77
CA PRO A 171 -15.28 -5.12 -12.72
C PRO A 171 -16.37 -4.12 -13.15
N THR A 172 -16.77 -3.21 -12.27
CA THR A 172 -17.94 -2.35 -12.47
C THR A 172 -17.67 -0.85 -12.41
N VAL A 173 -16.63 -0.41 -11.69
CA VAL A 173 -16.33 1.01 -11.51
C VAL A 173 -15.58 1.56 -12.70
N LYS A 174 -16.15 2.63 -13.28
CA LYS A 174 -15.50 3.40 -14.36
C LYS A 174 -15.31 4.84 -13.90
N LEU A 175 -14.13 5.39 -14.12
CA LEU A 175 -13.83 6.80 -13.95
C LEU A 175 -13.59 7.39 -15.34
N PHE A 176 -14.36 8.45 -15.69
CA PHE A 176 -14.29 9.08 -17.02
C PHE A 176 -14.44 8.08 -18.19
N GLY A 177 -15.33 7.08 -18.04
CA GLY A 177 -15.58 6.06 -19.06
C GLY A 177 -14.55 4.92 -19.13
N LYS A 178 -13.45 5.00 -18.37
CA LYS A 178 -12.41 3.96 -18.29
C LYS A 178 -12.54 3.14 -17.01
N SER A 179 -12.30 1.83 -17.11
CA SER A 179 -12.28 0.95 -15.92
C SER A 179 -11.18 1.39 -14.94
N VAL A 180 -11.53 1.45 -13.66
CA VAL A 180 -10.51 1.62 -12.60
C VAL A 180 -9.61 0.39 -12.60
N ALA A 181 -8.33 0.59 -12.57
CA ALA A 181 -7.36 -0.49 -12.56
C ALA A 181 -6.12 -0.09 -11.74
N VAL A 182 -5.43 -1.08 -11.21
CA VAL A 182 -4.13 -0.95 -10.58
C VAL A 182 -3.17 -1.96 -11.24
N ARG A 183 -1.94 -1.53 -11.46
CA ARG A 183 -0.85 -2.44 -11.81
C ARG A 183 -0.12 -2.84 -10.54
N LEU A 184 0.07 -4.12 -10.33
CA LEU A 184 0.94 -4.69 -9.32
C LEU A 184 2.27 -5.06 -9.96
N CYS A 185 3.35 -4.75 -9.25
CA CYS A 185 4.71 -5.13 -9.61
C CYS A 185 5.32 -5.86 -8.42
N SER A 186 6.00 -7.00 -8.62
CA SER A 186 6.50 -7.85 -7.53
C SER A 186 7.83 -8.51 -7.87
N ASN A 187 8.64 -8.77 -6.84
CA ASN A 187 9.85 -9.62 -6.97
C ASN A 187 9.53 -11.12 -7.04
N LYS A 188 8.29 -11.52 -6.80
CA LYS A 188 7.81 -12.90 -6.89
C LYS A 188 6.67 -13.03 -7.91
N GLU A 189 6.42 -14.24 -8.36
CA GLU A 189 5.23 -14.56 -9.16
C GLU A 189 3.96 -14.31 -8.33
N PHE A 190 2.93 -13.80 -9.00
CA PHE A 190 1.63 -13.62 -8.38
C PHE A 190 0.92 -14.97 -8.26
N LYS A 191 0.50 -15.29 -7.04
CA LYS A 191 -0.35 -16.46 -6.72
C LYS A 191 -1.56 -15.97 -5.97
N ILE A 192 -2.69 -16.63 -6.15
CA ILE A 192 -3.91 -16.41 -5.36
C ILE A 192 -3.87 -17.40 -4.21
N GLU A 193 -3.97 -16.91 -2.98
CA GLU A 193 -4.15 -17.70 -1.76
C GLU A 193 -5.61 -17.85 -1.38
#